data_01a9e81fea246bd73210055cd7731c9b
#
_entry.id   01a9e81fea246bd73210055cd7731c9b
#
_cell.length_a   1.000
_cell.length_b   1.000
_cell.length_c   1.000
_cell.angle_alpha   90.00
_cell.angle_beta   90.00
_cell.angle_gamma   90.00
#
_symmetry.space_group_name_H-M   'P 1'
#
loop_
_entity.id
_entity.type
_entity.pdbx_description
1 polymer ?
#
loop_
_entity_poly.entity_id
_entity_poly.type
_entity_poly.pdbx_seq_one_letter_code
_entity_poly.pdbx_strand_id
1 'polypeptide(L)'
;MDSQELQRLKNKYDIIGNDAALNRALETAVAVAPTDLTVLVTGESGVGKENIPKIIHQNSLRKTNKYFAVNCGAIPEGTIDSELFGHEKGSFTGAIETRKGYFEEADGGTLFLDEIGELPLASQAKLLRVLQSGEFIKVGSSKVQKTDV
;
A
#
# COMPACT_ATOMS: atom_id res chain seq x y z
N MET A 1 -1.15 -22.72 -10.96
CA MET A 1 -0.21 -22.11 -11.96
C MET A 1 0.82 -23.15 -12.31
N ASP A 2 1.01 -23.42 -13.60
CA ASP A 2 2.00 -24.39 -14.04
C ASP A 2 3.41 -23.76 -14.12
N SER A 3 4.43 -24.60 -14.37
CA SER A 3 5.83 -24.17 -14.40
C SER A 3 6.11 -23.13 -15.49
N GLN A 4 5.43 -23.22 -16.63
CA GLN A 4 5.62 -22.28 -17.73
C GLN A 4 5.02 -20.91 -17.43
N GLU A 5 3.83 -20.89 -16.85
CA GLU A 5 3.19 -19.64 -16.42
C GLU A 5 4.00 -18.94 -15.35
N LEU A 6 4.50 -19.70 -14.38
CA LEU A 6 5.33 -19.18 -13.31
C LEU A 6 6.65 -18.60 -13.86
N GLN A 7 7.28 -19.26 -14.82
CA GLN A 7 8.52 -18.77 -15.44
C GLN A 7 8.27 -17.49 -16.26
N ARG A 8 7.14 -17.39 -16.96
CA ARG A 8 6.77 -16.17 -17.68
C ARG A 8 6.58 -15.00 -16.72
N LEU A 9 5.94 -15.25 -15.58
CA LEU A 9 5.75 -14.24 -14.55
C LEU A 9 7.10 -13.75 -14.01
N LYS A 10 8.01 -14.67 -13.70
CA LYS A 10 9.37 -14.32 -13.25
C LYS A 10 10.13 -13.51 -14.29
N ASN A 11 10.05 -13.90 -15.55
CA ASN A 11 10.73 -13.19 -16.63
C ASN A 11 10.21 -11.76 -16.79
N LYS A 12 8.90 -11.58 -16.68
CA LYS A 12 8.25 -10.26 -16.81
C LYS A 12 8.72 -9.27 -15.74
N TYR A 13 9.01 -9.75 -14.53
CA TYR A 13 9.42 -8.91 -13.40
C TYR A 13 10.90 -9.06 -13.05
N ASP A 14 11.69 -9.69 -13.91
CA ASP A 14 13.12 -9.92 -13.70
C ASP A 14 13.41 -10.64 -12.36
N ILE A 15 12.57 -11.59 -11.99
CA ILE A 15 12.72 -12.37 -10.78
C ILE A 15 13.58 -13.60 -11.07
N ILE A 16 14.68 -13.73 -10.32
CA ILE A 16 15.61 -14.84 -10.44
C ILE A 16 15.48 -15.74 -9.21
N GLY A 17 15.38 -17.04 -9.43
CA GLY A 17 15.31 -18.02 -8.36
C GLY A 17 14.17 -19.02 -8.57
N ASN A 18 14.26 -20.13 -7.84
CA ASN A 18 13.29 -21.21 -7.92
C ASN A 18 13.01 -21.82 -6.53
N ASP A 19 13.12 -20.99 -5.49
CA ASP A 19 12.78 -21.39 -4.13
C ASP A 19 11.27 -21.66 -4.03
N ALA A 20 10.91 -22.73 -3.33
CA ALA A 20 9.51 -23.09 -3.11
C ALA A 20 8.71 -21.99 -2.42
N ALA A 21 9.32 -21.27 -1.47
CA ALA A 21 8.68 -20.16 -0.79
C ALA A 21 8.41 -19.00 -1.74
N LEU A 22 9.37 -18.66 -2.62
CA LEU A 22 9.20 -17.64 -3.66
C LEU A 22 8.08 -18.02 -4.62
N ASN A 23 8.06 -19.24 -5.09
CA ASN A 23 7.05 -19.73 -6.01
C ASN A 23 5.64 -19.65 -5.41
N ARG A 24 5.49 -20.03 -4.14
CA ARG A 24 4.22 -19.91 -3.42
C ARG A 24 3.77 -18.47 -3.26
N ALA A 25 4.71 -17.56 -2.95
CA ALA A 25 4.40 -16.14 -2.82
C ALA A 25 3.90 -15.55 -4.14
N LEU A 26 4.54 -15.90 -5.25
CA LEU A 26 4.12 -15.45 -6.58
C LEU A 26 2.75 -15.99 -6.96
N GLU A 27 2.49 -17.26 -6.72
CA GLU A 27 1.18 -17.87 -6.97
C GLU A 27 0.08 -17.24 -6.13
N THR A 28 0.36 -17.00 -4.85
CA THR A 28 -0.58 -16.34 -3.95
C THR A 28 -0.87 -14.91 -4.41
N ALA A 29 0.15 -14.16 -4.82
CA ALA A 29 0.00 -12.80 -5.32
C ALA A 29 -0.96 -12.74 -6.51
N VAL A 30 -0.81 -13.65 -7.47
CA VAL A 30 -1.70 -13.72 -8.63
C VAL A 30 -3.11 -14.14 -8.22
N ALA A 31 -3.22 -15.09 -7.29
CA ALA A 31 -4.52 -15.59 -6.82
C ALA A 31 -5.34 -14.53 -6.07
N VAL A 32 -4.70 -13.69 -5.25
CA VAL A 32 -5.40 -12.65 -4.49
C VAL A 32 -5.67 -11.38 -5.30
N ALA A 33 -4.95 -11.18 -6.40
CA ALA A 33 -5.01 -9.94 -7.17
C ALA A 33 -6.42 -9.54 -7.61
N PRO A 34 -7.29 -10.45 -8.09
CA PRO A 34 -8.65 -10.08 -8.48
C PRO A 34 -9.61 -9.79 -7.32
N THR A 35 -9.16 -9.98 -6.08
CA THR A 35 -9.98 -9.76 -4.88
C THR A 35 -9.73 -8.38 -4.29
N ASP A 36 -10.60 -7.96 -3.35
CA ASP A 36 -10.42 -6.72 -2.58
C ASP A 36 -9.73 -6.96 -1.24
N LEU A 37 -9.10 -8.10 -1.06
CA LEU A 37 -8.41 -8.43 0.19
C LEU A 37 -7.18 -7.55 0.40
N THR A 38 -7.02 -7.06 1.62
CA THR A 38 -5.76 -6.46 2.05
C THR A 38 -4.70 -7.55 2.17
N VAL A 39 -3.51 -7.28 1.64
CA VAL A 39 -2.42 -8.26 1.60
C VAL A 39 -1.25 -7.77 2.44
N LEU A 40 -0.77 -8.62 3.33
CA LEU A 40 0.46 -8.37 4.08
C LEU A 40 1.61 -9.12 3.42
N VAL A 41 2.64 -8.38 3.01
CA VAL A 41 3.86 -8.93 2.44
C VAL A 41 4.93 -8.97 3.51
N THR A 42 5.42 -10.16 3.82
CA THR A 42 6.48 -10.35 4.83
C THR A 42 7.77 -10.78 4.17
N GLY A 43 8.89 -10.46 4.80
CA GLY A 43 10.23 -10.80 4.32
C GLY A 43 11.23 -9.72 4.65
N GLU A 44 12.51 -10.04 4.48
CA GLU A 44 13.58 -9.09 4.69
C GLU A 44 13.65 -8.06 3.55
N SER A 45 14.14 -6.85 3.86
CA SER A 45 14.38 -5.83 2.85
C SER A 45 15.38 -6.34 1.80
N GLY A 46 15.14 -5.99 0.54
CA GLY A 46 16.04 -6.35 -0.55
C GLY A 46 15.86 -7.74 -1.15
N VAL A 47 14.85 -8.51 -0.70
CA VAL A 47 14.57 -9.84 -1.25
C VAL A 47 13.47 -9.84 -2.32
N GLY A 48 13.22 -8.69 -2.94
CA GLY A 48 12.24 -8.59 -4.03
C GLY A 48 10.81 -8.33 -3.58
N LYS A 49 10.61 -7.88 -2.35
CA LYS A 49 9.27 -7.57 -1.83
C LYS A 49 8.53 -6.54 -2.68
N GLU A 50 9.23 -5.61 -3.30
CA GLU A 50 8.64 -4.57 -4.13
C GLU A 50 7.99 -5.10 -5.41
N ASN A 51 8.34 -6.29 -5.85
CA ASN A 51 7.72 -6.92 -7.01
C ASN A 51 6.32 -7.47 -6.70
N ILE A 52 6.11 -7.95 -5.49
CA ILE A 52 4.84 -8.55 -5.08
C ILE A 52 3.66 -7.57 -5.21
N PRO A 53 3.75 -6.33 -4.68
CA PRO A 53 2.66 -5.36 -4.85
C PRO A 53 2.39 -5.01 -6.31
N LYS A 54 3.41 -4.90 -7.13
CA LYS A 54 3.27 -4.63 -8.57
C LYS A 54 2.55 -5.76 -9.28
N ILE A 55 2.90 -7.01 -8.96
CA ILE A 55 2.25 -8.19 -9.51
C ILE A 55 0.77 -8.19 -9.14
N ILE A 56 0.46 -7.94 -7.88
CA ILE A 56 -0.93 -7.87 -7.40
C ILE A 56 -1.69 -6.78 -8.16
N HIS A 57 -1.15 -5.57 -8.23
CA HIS A 57 -1.83 -4.46 -8.90
C HIS A 57 -2.08 -4.76 -10.38
N GLN A 58 -1.07 -5.24 -11.09
CA GLN A 58 -1.15 -5.49 -12.54
C GLN A 58 -2.03 -6.69 -12.91
N ASN A 59 -2.31 -7.57 -11.96
CA ASN A 59 -3.23 -8.70 -12.16
C ASN A 59 -4.59 -8.47 -11.48
N SER A 60 -4.83 -7.27 -10.94
CA SER A 60 -6.07 -6.91 -10.28
C SER A 60 -7.06 -6.28 -11.25
N LEU A 61 -8.30 -6.11 -10.78
CA LEU A 61 -9.33 -5.37 -11.50
C LEU A 61 -9.03 -3.85 -11.54
N ARG A 62 -8.03 -3.42 -10.78
CA ARG A 62 -7.60 -2.01 -10.68
C ARG A 62 -6.31 -1.72 -11.45
N LYS A 63 -5.90 -2.60 -12.36
CA LYS A 63 -4.60 -2.53 -13.06
C LYS A 63 -4.40 -1.25 -13.87
N THR A 64 -5.47 -0.61 -14.31
CA THR A 64 -5.42 0.67 -15.06
C THR A 64 -5.62 1.89 -14.15
N ASN A 65 -5.85 1.67 -12.87
CA ASN A 65 -6.06 2.73 -11.89
C ASN A 65 -4.73 3.10 -11.22
N LYS A 66 -4.77 4.08 -10.33
CA LYS A 66 -3.57 4.60 -9.66
C LYS A 66 -2.89 3.53 -8.82
N TYR A 67 -1.57 3.57 -8.82
CA TYR A 67 -0.70 2.77 -7.96
C TYR A 67 0.32 3.71 -7.30
N PHE A 68 0.37 3.67 -5.98
CA PHE A 68 1.38 4.41 -5.20
C PHE A 68 2.16 3.45 -4.32
N ALA A 69 3.47 3.66 -4.27
CA ALA A 69 4.35 2.96 -3.33
C ALA A 69 4.92 3.98 -2.35
N VAL A 70 4.73 3.75 -1.06
CA VAL A 70 5.16 4.66 0.01
C VAL A 70 6.03 3.90 0.98
N ASN A 71 7.24 4.40 1.24
CA ASN A 71 8.09 3.89 2.30
C ASN A 71 7.82 4.67 3.59
N CYS A 72 7.11 4.07 4.52
CA CYS A 72 6.72 4.70 5.79
C CYS A 72 7.94 5.05 6.65
N GLY A 73 9.02 4.28 6.55
CA GLY A 73 10.25 4.55 7.30
C GLY A 73 11.04 5.75 6.77
N ALA A 74 10.79 6.18 5.54
CA ALA A 74 11.46 7.32 4.92
C ALA A 74 10.75 8.66 5.20
N ILE A 75 9.53 8.62 5.73
CA ILE A 75 8.76 9.84 6.03
C ILE A 75 8.95 10.20 7.50
N PRO A 76 9.26 11.46 7.82
CA PRO A 76 9.40 11.89 9.22
C PRO A 76 8.13 11.63 10.04
N GLU A 77 8.31 11.22 11.29
CA GLU A 77 7.21 10.90 12.19
C GLU A 77 6.23 12.06 12.36
N GLY A 78 6.73 13.30 12.35
CA GLY A 78 5.91 14.50 12.50
C GLY A 78 5.02 14.82 11.30
N THR A 79 5.26 14.22 10.13
CA THR A 79 4.50 14.48 8.90
C THR A 79 3.79 13.25 8.33
N ILE A 80 4.00 12.07 8.90
CA ILE A 80 3.48 10.82 8.35
C ILE A 80 1.95 10.82 8.28
N ASP A 81 1.26 11.30 9.29
CA ASP A 81 -0.21 11.33 9.29
C ASP A 81 -0.74 12.26 8.22
N SER A 82 -0.12 13.43 8.04
CA SER A 82 -0.48 14.37 6.99
C SER A 82 -0.25 13.78 5.59
N GLU A 83 0.85 13.04 5.39
CA GLU A 83 1.15 12.38 4.12
C GLU A 83 0.13 11.26 3.81
N LEU A 84 -0.21 10.45 4.80
CA LEU A 84 -1.13 9.33 4.60
C LEU A 84 -2.60 9.77 4.54
N PHE A 85 -3.03 10.62 5.46
CA PHE A 85 -4.44 10.95 5.65
C PHE A 85 -4.83 12.34 5.20
N GLY A 86 -3.85 13.20 4.90
CA GLY A 86 -4.09 14.58 4.53
C GLY A 86 -4.24 15.49 5.76
N HIS A 87 -4.36 16.78 5.52
CA HIS A 87 -4.55 17.75 6.59
C HIS A 87 -5.47 18.89 6.15
N GLU A 88 -6.14 19.49 7.13
CA GLU A 88 -6.91 20.70 6.94
C GLU A 88 -5.99 21.92 7.10
N LYS A 89 -6.36 23.00 6.40
CA LYS A 89 -5.68 24.30 6.53
C LYS A 89 -5.67 24.75 7.99
N GLY A 90 -4.50 25.15 8.48
CA GLY A 90 -4.33 25.64 9.84
C GLY A 90 -4.22 24.56 10.92
N SER A 91 -4.19 23.28 10.55
CA SER A 91 -4.12 22.18 11.51
C SER A 91 -2.79 22.08 12.26
N PHE A 92 -1.72 22.68 11.71
CA PHE A 92 -0.41 22.78 12.33
C PHE A 92 0.36 23.95 11.71
N THR A 93 1.50 24.33 12.32
CA THR A 93 2.38 25.39 11.78
C THR A 93 2.88 24.97 10.39
N GLY A 94 2.61 25.80 9.38
CA GLY A 94 2.97 25.52 8.00
C GLY A 94 1.87 24.87 7.17
N ALA A 95 0.73 24.51 7.77
CA ALA A 95 -0.43 23.99 7.04
C ALA A 95 -1.21 25.14 6.42
N ILE A 96 -0.69 25.71 5.33
CA ILE A 96 -1.26 26.90 4.68
C ILE A 96 -2.44 26.56 3.77
N GLU A 97 -2.58 25.29 3.40
CA GLU A 97 -3.67 24.80 2.55
C GLU A 97 -4.18 23.45 3.07
N THR A 98 -5.44 23.15 2.76
CA THR A 98 -5.97 21.79 2.91
C THR A 98 -5.33 20.90 1.86
N ARG A 99 -4.85 19.72 2.26
CA ARG A 99 -4.10 18.84 1.40
C ARG A 99 -4.60 17.41 1.49
N LYS A 100 -4.68 16.74 0.35
CA LYS A 100 -5.06 15.32 0.27
C LYS A 100 -3.87 14.44 0.66
N GLY A 101 -4.15 13.36 1.38
CA GLY A 101 -3.17 12.33 1.64
C GLY A 101 -3.26 11.18 0.64
N TYR A 102 -2.39 10.17 0.83
CA TYR A 102 -2.33 9.02 -0.07
C TYR A 102 -3.64 8.24 -0.13
N PHE A 103 -4.39 8.14 0.98
CA PHE A 103 -5.65 7.39 0.97
C PHE A 103 -6.75 8.05 0.15
N GLU A 104 -6.70 9.36 -0.06
CA GLU A 104 -7.58 10.03 -1.01
C GLU A 104 -7.03 9.93 -2.44
N GLU A 105 -5.73 10.16 -2.62
CA GLU A 105 -5.11 10.13 -3.94
C GLU A 105 -5.18 8.74 -4.57
N ALA A 106 -5.09 7.69 -3.78
CA ALA A 106 -5.12 6.30 -4.24
C ALA A 106 -6.53 5.72 -4.35
N ASP A 107 -7.57 6.50 -4.04
CA ASP A 107 -8.95 6.01 -4.07
C ASP A 107 -9.28 5.37 -5.42
N GLY A 108 -9.83 4.18 -5.37
CA GLY A 108 -10.11 3.35 -6.55
C GLY A 108 -8.91 2.56 -7.06
N GLY A 109 -7.73 2.76 -6.49
CA GLY A 109 -6.49 2.14 -6.92
C GLY A 109 -5.84 1.26 -5.86
N THR A 110 -4.52 1.22 -5.88
CA THR A 110 -3.70 0.39 -5.01
C THR A 110 -2.65 1.23 -4.29
N LEU A 111 -2.46 0.98 -3.01
CA LEU A 111 -1.44 1.62 -2.20
C LEU A 111 -0.57 0.55 -1.56
N PHE A 112 0.73 0.60 -1.87
CA PHE A 112 1.73 -0.23 -1.22
C PHE A 112 2.40 0.57 -0.11
N LEU A 113 2.29 0.09 1.12
CA LEU A 113 2.93 0.68 2.29
C LEU A 113 4.08 -0.22 2.72
N ASP A 114 5.30 0.23 2.48
CA ASP A 114 6.51 -0.48 2.92
C ASP A 114 6.92 0.01 4.31
N GLU A 115 7.59 -0.85 5.07
CA GLU A 115 8.09 -0.55 6.42
C GLU A 115 6.99 -0.03 7.36
N ILE A 116 5.84 -0.70 7.36
CA ILE A 116 4.71 -0.29 8.22
C ILE A 116 5.02 -0.39 9.71
N GLY A 117 5.99 -1.24 10.10
CA GLY A 117 6.45 -1.33 11.48
C GLY A 117 7.12 -0.07 12.00
N GLU A 118 7.54 0.83 11.11
CA GLU A 118 8.14 2.11 11.46
C GLU A 118 7.09 3.19 11.79
N LEU A 119 5.81 2.92 11.54
CA LEU A 119 4.75 3.87 11.86
C LEU A 119 4.60 4.04 13.37
N PRO A 120 4.39 5.29 13.85
CA PRO A 120 3.98 5.52 15.24
C PRO A 120 2.71 4.75 15.58
N LEU A 121 2.55 4.35 16.83
CA LEU A 121 1.38 3.57 17.27
C LEU A 121 0.06 4.27 16.95
N ALA A 122 -0.01 5.58 17.11
CA ALA A 122 -1.20 6.36 16.77
C ALA A 122 -1.54 6.28 15.27
N SER A 123 -0.53 6.30 14.41
CA SER A 123 -0.70 6.16 12.97
C SER A 123 -1.13 4.74 12.59
N GLN A 124 -0.60 3.73 13.29
CA GLN A 124 -1.01 2.34 13.08
C GLN A 124 -2.50 2.14 13.39
N ALA A 125 -3.01 2.77 14.45
CA ALA A 125 -4.43 2.71 14.78
C ALA A 125 -5.32 3.34 13.69
N LYS A 126 -4.89 4.46 13.12
CA LYS A 126 -5.59 5.12 12.01
C LYS A 126 -5.56 4.24 10.75
N LEU A 127 -4.43 3.62 10.48
CA LEU A 127 -4.28 2.69 9.36
C LEU A 127 -5.22 1.49 9.52
N LEU A 128 -5.30 0.92 10.71
CA LEU A 128 -6.19 -0.20 10.99
C LEU A 128 -7.64 0.16 10.68
N ARG A 129 -8.09 1.36 11.03
CA ARG A 129 -9.43 1.83 10.73
C ARG A 129 -9.70 1.88 9.22
N VAL A 130 -8.74 2.33 8.43
CA VAL A 130 -8.87 2.32 6.96
C VAL A 130 -8.99 0.89 6.44
N LEU A 131 -8.16 -0.02 6.95
CA LEU A 131 -8.17 -1.42 6.50
C LEU A 131 -9.47 -2.14 6.85
N GLN A 132 -10.07 -1.81 8.00
CA GLN A 132 -11.29 -2.47 8.47
C GLN A 132 -12.57 -1.90 7.85
N SER A 133 -12.63 -0.58 7.68
CA SER A 133 -13.87 0.09 7.29
C SER A 133 -13.75 1.07 6.13
N GLY A 134 -12.54 1.29 5.60
CA GLY A 134 -12.30 2.27 4.55
C GLY A 134 -12.46 3.72 5.01
N GLU A 135 -12.41 3.95 6.33
CA GLU A 135 -12.64 5.28 6.91
C GLU A 135 -11.36 5.89 7.46
N PHE A 136 -11.24 7.20 7.29
CA PHE A 136 -10.15 7.96 7.87
C PHE A 136 -10.58 9.40 8.16
N ILE A 137 -9.77 10.11 8.96
CA ILE A 137 -9.99 11.51 9.30
C ILE A 137 -8.70 12.27 9.00
N LYS A 138 -8.80 13.40 8.30
CA LYS A 138 -7.66 14.28 8.05
C LYS A 138 -7.15 14.89 9.35
N VAL A 139 -5.85 15.19 9.40
CA VAL A 139 -5.27 15.92 10.52
C VAL A 139 -5.99 17.26 10.66
N GLY A 140 -6.45 17.57 11.86
CA GLY A 140 -7.18 18.79 12.16
C GLY A 140 -8.66 18.77 11.80
N SER A 141 -9.19 17.65 11.33
CA SER A 141 -10.61 17.48 11.01
C SER A 141 -11.29 16.54 11.98
N SER A 142 -12.60 16.70 12.15
CA SER A 142 -13.45 15.73 12.84
C SER A 142 -14.35 14.97 11.87
N LYS A 143 -14.28 15.30 10.57
CA LYS A 143 -15.13 14.69 9.55
C LYS A 143 -14.56 13.36 9.09
N VAL A 144 -15.39 12.32 9.15
CA VAL A 144 -15.04 11.01 8.62
C VAL A 144 -15.10 11.03 7.09
N GLN A 145 -14.06 10.54 6.45
CA GLN A 145 -13.99 10.36 5.01
C GLN A 145 -13.88 8.87 4.68
N LYS A 146 -14.26 8.50 3.47
CA LYS A 146 -14.19 7.12 2.98
C LYS A 146 -13.26 7.01 1.79
N THR A 147 -12.61 5.87 1.68
CA THR A 147 -11.77 5.53 0.55
C THR A 147 -11.96 4.06 0.18
N ASP A 148 -11.75 3.74 -1.08
CA ASP A 148 -11.78 2.40 -1.63
C ASP A 148 -10.40 2.08 -2.25
N VAL A 149 -9.46 1.69 -1.40
CA VAL A 149 -8.08 1.41 -1.78
C VAL A 149 -7.77 -0.07 -1.59
#